data_c76aa2e084b478a3f484be1958719758
#
_entry.id   c76aa2e084b478a3f484be1958719758
#
_cell.length_a   1.000
_cell.length_b   1.000
_cell.length_c   1.000
_cell.angle_alpha   90.00
_cell.angle_beta   90.00
_cell.angle_gamma   90.00
#
_symmetry.space_group_name_H-M   'P 1'
#
loop_
_entity.id
_entity.type
_entity.pdbx_description
1 polymer ?
#
loop_
_entity_poly.entity_id
_entity_poly.type
_entity_poly.pdbx_seq_one_letter_code
_entity_poly.pdbx_strand_id
1 'polypeptide(L)'
;MKIFVGCSDAFASKLAPTLDLCTTQNSHSKRDPLWERACSRRGRQLHFTFCALLVMSLTACTVGPDFKKPEAQQISEWSKPHNAAASQAVAQDMDERWWEVFRDPQLTALTQRALTDNLDLKLASSRLQQSRAARQVITAERYPNTAATGSYGRKRNSGEGLSDPSGHDGNSAFNLWDAGFSASWELDFWGRVRRETEAADATLEVAENDQRGVLLSVLAETAQDYIQLRGVQNTRAVTEQNLDVARHSLKLSQLRLADGVATDLDVAEAAAQVAAIESRLPALEQRQAQLINALSLLMGEPPQALHAELSTDAPVPQTPRQVAIGLPSQLAERRPDIRQAEARLHAATANIGVAKGDFYPRITLSGNLGSQAMQLSDYGSWGSRAFGIGPQLSLPLFDGGRLRGVLNLREAQQQEAAIAYQHTVLRAWHEIDDQLSAYNASQLRRDSLAEAVRQNQIALRTAQQQYVEGVVDFVNVLTVQGELLATQQQWVESSTGVSLAMVGLYKALGGGWESVYPISVQR
;
A
#
# COMPACT_ATOMS: atom_id res chain seq x y z
N MET A 1 10.86 30.46 13.57
CA MET A 1 11.59 29.18 13.60
C MET A 1 12.79 29.32 12.68
N LYS A 2 13.99 29.42 13.23
CA LYS A 2 15.20 29.89 12.53
C LYS A 2 15.82 28.74 11.77
N ILE A 3 16.00 28.90 10.47
CA ILE A 3 16.77 28.03 9.59
C ILE A 3 18.18 28.63 9.51
N PHE A 4 19.17 27.87 9.90
CA PHE A 4 20.56 28.23 9.73
C PHE A 4 21.00 27.89 8.29
N VAL A 5 21.36 28.92 7.56
CA VAL A 5 22.17 28.87 6.35
C VAL A 5 23.58 29.20 6.79
N GLY A 6 24.49 28.30 6.52
CA GLY A 6 25.91 28.51 6.70
C GLY A 6 26.68 27.88 5.55
N CYS A 7 26.98 28.68 4.55
CA CYS A 7 27.91 28.35 3.51
C CYS A 7 28.89 29.51 3.43
N SER A 8 30.16 29.30 3.60
CA SER A 8 31.20 30.23 3.11
C SER A 8 32.48 29.48 2.86
N ASP A 9 32.82 29.45 1.59
CA ASP A 9 34.08 29.76 0.94
C ASP A 9 35.38 29.55 1.70
N ALA A 10 36.26 28.77 1.07
CA ALA A 10 37.66 29.10 0.94
C ALA A 10 38.33 28.30 -0.19
N PHE A 11 38.33 28.88 -1.38
CA PHE A 11 39.33 28.54 -2.41
C PHE A 11 40.59 29.33 -2.13
N ALA A 12 41.68 28.66 -1.76
CA ALA A 12 43.01 29.22 -1.76
C ALA A 12 43.85 28.47 -2.78
N SER A 13 44.17 29.18 -3.83
CA SER A 13 45.13 28.84 -4.86
C SER A 13 46.52 28.58 -4.29
N LYS A 14 47.18 27.48 -4.71
CA LYS A 14 48.67 27.39 -4.72
C LYS A 14 49.15 26.76 -6.01
N LEU A 15 50.08 27.50 -6.59
CA LEU A 15 50.81 27.35 -7.84
C LEU A 15 51.48 25.98 -8.01
N ALA A 16 51.51 25.56 -9.28
CA ALA A 16 52.28 24.43 -9.78
C ALA A 16 53.79 24.73 -9.81
N PRO A 17 54.64 23.73 -9.63
CA PRO A 17 56.05 23.86 -10.00
C PRO A 17 56.27 23.42 -11.44
N THR A 18 57.08 24.22 -12.11
CA THR A 18 57.62 24.12 -13.45
C THR A 18 58.35 22.81 -13.76
N LEU A 19 58.05 22.26 -14.93
CA LEU A 19 58.83 21.18 -15.55
C LEU A 19 60.10 21.74 -16.20
N ASP A 20 61.24 21.36 -15.67
CA ASP A 20 62.52 21.58 -16.30
C ASP A 20 62.71 20.61 -17.47
N LEU A 21 62.92 21.18 -18.63
CA LEU A 21 63.36 20.49 -19.84
C LEU A 21 64.89 20.17 -19.74
N CYS A 22 65.22 18.90 -19.61
CA CYS A 22 66.56 18.40 -19.67
C CYS A 22 66.93 18.13 -21.14
N THR A 23 67.74 19.01 -21.69
CA THR A 23 68.44 18.83 -22.99
C THR A 23 69.55 17.81 -22.84
N THR A 24 69.50 16.73 -23.60
CA THR A 24 70.59 15.72 -23.65
C THR A 24 71.58 16.02 -24.76
N GLN A 25 72.82 16.26 -24.36
CA GLN A 25 73.95 16.17 -25.23
C GLN A 25 74.40 14.71 -25.45
N ASN A 26 74.63 14.35 -26.72
CA ASN A 26 75.20 13.08 -27.15
C ASN A 26 76.63 12.84 -26.64
N SER A 27 76.81 11.71 -25.97
CA SER A 27 78.15 11.08 -25.90
C SER A 27 77.99 9.55 -25.97
N HIS A 28 78.69 8.96 -26.96
CA HIS A 28 78.76 7.51 -27.17
C HIS A 28 79.43 6.80 -26.00
N SER A 29 78.77 5.87 -25.37
CA SER A 29 79.41 4.83 -24.56
C SER A 29 78.55 3.56 -24.61
N LYS A 30 79.14 2.45 -25.00
CA LYS A 30 78.56 1.10 -25.00
C LYS A 30 78.07 0.75 -23.59
N ARG A 31 76.81 0.43 -23.44
CA ARG A 31 76.23 -0.12 -22.17
C ARG A 31 75.39 -1.36 -22.43
N ASP A 32 75.49 -2.30 -21.48
CA ASP A 32 74.91 -3.63 -21.45
C ASP A 32 73.41 -3.69 -21.57
N PRO A 33 72.84 -4.71 -22.25
CA PRO A 33 71.40 -4.81 -22.53
C PRO A 33 70.51 -5.27 -21.35
N LEU A 34 71.07 -5.47 -20.16
CA LEU A 34 70.34 -6.05 -19.04
C LEU A 34 69.56 -5.04 -18.19
N TRP A 35 69.91 -3.78 -18.18
CA TRP A 35 69.21 -2.79 -17.33
C TRP A 35 68.07 -2.05 -18.05
N GLU A 36 68.07 -2.01 -19.37
CA GLU A 36 66.92 -1.48 -20.12
C GLU A 36 65.66 -2.34 -19.96
N ARG A 37 65.75 -3.68 -19.74
CA ARG A 37 64.64 -4.56 -19.48
C ARG A 37 64.06 -4.37 -18.08
N ALA A 38 64.83 -3.88 -17.11
CA ALA A 38 64.35 -3.63 -15.74
C ALA A 38 63.53 -2.32 -15.62
N CYS A 39 63.91 -1.26 -16.37
CA CYS A 39 63.17 0.02 -16.36
C CYS A 39 61.83 -0.08 -17.09
N SER A 40 61.72 -0.86 -18.18
CA SER A 40 60.45 -1.02 -18.92
C SER A 40 59.40 -1.83 -18.16
N ARG A 41 59.81 -2.77 -17.28
CA ARG A 41 58.90 -3.54 -16.44
C ARG A 41 58.36 -2.72 -15.26
N ARG A 42 59.14 -1.84 -14.64
CA ARG A 42 58.66 -0.96 -13.55
C ARG A 42 57.71 0.12 -14.05
N GLY A 43 57.95 0.70 -15.22
CA GLY A 43 57.01 1.66 -15.82
C GLY A 43 55.64 1.05 -16.15
N ARG A 44 55.59 -0.16 -16.71
CA ARG A 44 54.36 -0.86 -16.99
C ARG A 44 53.58 -1.26 -15.72
N GLN A 45 54.26 -1.67 -14.67
CA GLN A 45 53.58 -2.00 -13.41
C GLN A 45 53.02 -0.75 -12.70
N LEU A 46 53.68 0.39 -12.75
CA LEU A 46 53.16 1.65 -12.20
C LEU A 46 51.92 2.14 -12.98
N HIS A 47 51.92 2.02 -14.31
CA HIS A 47 50.71 2.36 -15.10
C HIS A 47 49.54 1.42 -14.84
N PHE A 48 49.79 0.11 -14.69
CA PHE A 48 48.71 -0.85 -14.35
C PHE A 48 48.18 -0.63 -12.94
N THR A 49 49.01 -0.35 -11.94
CA THR A 49 48.56 -0.05 -10.57
C THR A 49 47.88 1.32 -10.47
N PHE A 50 48.30 2.32 -11.23
CA PHE A 50 47.65 3.62 -11.27
C PHE A 50 46.30 3.55 -11.99
N CYS A 51 46.18 2.82 -13.10
CA CYS A 51 44.92 2.53 -13.76
C CYS A 51 43.99 1.68 -12.87
N ALA A 52 44.48 0.67 -12.15
CA ALA A 52 43.70 -0.14 -11.24
C ALA A 52 43.19 0.66 -10.02
N LEU A 53 44.01 1.56 -9.46
CA LEU A 53 43.61 2.49 -8.40
C LEU A 53 42.60 3.54 -8.88
N LEU A 54 42.75 4.04 -10.12
CA LEU A 54 41.79 4.97 -10.73
C LEU A 54 40.45 4.28 -11.00
N VAL A 55 40.44 3.01 -11.42
CA VAL A 55 39.24 2.21 -11.62
C VAL A 55 38.58 1.86 -10.28
N MET A 56 39.33 1.57 -9.21
CA MET A 56 38.77 1.34 -7.87
C MET A 56 38.21 2.61 -7.22
N SER A 57 38.74 3.80 -7.54
CA SER A 57 38.19 5.06 -7.02
C SER A 57 36.90 5.52 -7.74
N LEU A 58 36.57 4.94 -8.89
CA LEU A 58 35.34 5.23 -9.67
C LEU A 58 34.11 4.47 -9.22
N THR A 59 34.22 3.50 -8.30
CA THR A 59 33.08 2.66 -7.88
C THR A 59 32.23 3.27 -6.78
N ALA A 60 32.50 4.47 -6.28
CA ALA A 60 31.86 5.02 -5.07
C ALA A 60 30.95 6.23 -5.27
N CYS A 61 30.79 6.79 -6.46
CA CYS A 61 29.99 8.02 -6.64
C CYS A 61 28.64 7.75 -7.28
N THR A 62 27.62 7.50 -6.46
CA THR A 62 26.22 7.61 -6.88
C THR A 62 25.78 9.05 -6.68
N VAL A 63 25.32 9.71 -7.76
CA VAL A 63 24.86 11.09 -7.69
C VAL A 63 23.45 11.16 -7.06
N GLY A 64 23.22 12.22 -6.29
CA GLY A 64 21.92 12.46 -5.65
C GLY A 64 21.93 12.17 -4.15
N PRO A 65 20.83 12.49 -3.45
CA PRO A 65 20.68 12.21 -2.02
C PRO A 65 20.42 10.72 -1.78
N ASP A 66 20.97 10.17 -0.71
CA ASP A 66 20.60 8.86 -0.22
C ASP A 66 19.32 8.97 0.61
N PHE A 67 18.44 7.98 0.47
CA PHE A 67 17.26 7.90 1.30
C PHE A 67 17.64 7.67 2.77
N LYS A 68 17.04 8.46 3.65
CA LYS A 68 17.10 8.26 5.09
C LYS A 68 15.69 8.15 5.61
N LYS A 69 15.41 7.08 6.36
CA LYS A 69 14.12 6.89 6.99
C LYS A 69 13.84 8.08 7.91
N PRO A 70 12.71 8.78 7.73
CA PRO A 70 12.35 9.88 8.61
C PRO A 70 12.16 9.40 10.05
N GLU A 71 12.69 10.13 11.01
CA GLU A 71 12.37 9.91 12.42
C GLU A 71 10.89 10.28 12.64
N ALA A 72 10.06 9.27 12.88
CA ALA A 72 8.67 9.52 13.27
C ALA A 72 8.65 10.20 14.65
N GLN A 73 7.86 11.27 14.81
CA GLN A 73 7.54 11.77 16.13
C GLN A 73 6.96 10.61 16.95
N GLN A 74 7.60 10.26 18.06
CA GLN A 74 7.16 9.15 18.89
C GLN A 74 6.19 9.66 19.95
N ILE A 75 4.97 9.10 19.96
CA ILE A 75 4.10 9.16 21.12
C ILE A 75 4.58 8.06 22.06
N SER A 76 4.85 8.42 23.33
CA SER A 76 5.39 7.47 24.30
C SER A 76 4.33 6.50 24.85
N GLU A 77 3.09 6.95 24.98
CA GLU A 77 1.98 6.17 25.55
C GLU A 77 0.67 6.51 24.83
N TRP A 78 -0.25 5.54 24.76
CA TRP A 78 -1.62 5.76 24.32
C TRP A 78 -2.41 6.56 25.35
N SER A 79 -3.45 7.27 24.92
CA SER A 79 -4.38 7.97 25.83
C SER A 79 -5.04 6.97 26.77
N LYS A 80 -4.96 7.25 28.08
CA LYS A 80 -5.57 6.39 29.10
C LYS A 80 -7.05 6.76 29.26
N PRO A 81 -7.98 5.78 29.25
CA PRO A 81 -9.38 6.07 29.49
C PRO A 81 -9.58 6.63 30.89
N HIS A 82 -10.47 7.63 31.03
CA HIS A 82 -10.79 8.25 32.31
C HIS A 82 -11.57 7.33 33.24
N ASN A 83 -12.26 6.32 32.71
CA ASN A 83 -13.08 5.36 33.46
C ASN A 83 -12.65 3.94 33.14
N ALA A 84 -12.66 3.05 34.12
CA ALA A 84 -12.38 1.64 33.95
C ALA A 84 -13.54 0.95 33.23
N ALA A 85 -13.33 0.51 31.99
CA ALA A 85 -14.26 -0.33 31.25
C ALA A 85 -14.04 -1.82 31.59
N ALA A 86 -15.03 -2.66 31.28
CA ALA A 86 -14.99 -4.11 31.54
C ALA A 86 -13.87 -4.83 30.77
N SER A 87 -13.50 -4.30 29.59
CA SER A 87 -12.38 -4.76 28.79
C SER A 87 -11.34 -3.67 28.67
N GLN A 88 -10.08 -3.99 28.90
CA GLN A 88 -8.96 -3.04 28.97
C GLN A 88 -7.97 -3.29 27.84
N ALA A 89 -7.50 -2.19 27.26
CA ALA A 89 -6.38 -2.20 26.33
C ALA A 89 -5.06 -2.43 27.10
N VAL A 90 -4.27 -3.41 26.64
CA VAL A 90 -2.97 -3.75 27.26
C VAL A 90 -1.85 -3.64 26.23
N ALA A 91 -0.69 -3.16 26.67
CA ALA A 91 0.51 -3.03 25.85
C ALA A 91 1.19 -4.41 25.64
N GLN A 92 0.47 -5.34 25.03
CA GLN A 92 0.95 -6.66 24.67
C GLN A 92 0.94 -6.78 23.14
N ASP A 93 1.82 -7.59 22.58
CA ASP A 93 1.83 -7.83 21.13
C ASP A 93 0.48 -8.35 20.67
N MET A 94 -0.01 -7.74 19.58
CA MET A 94 -1.28 -8.12 18.97
C MET A 94 -1.16 -9.47 18.29
N ASP A 95 -2.19 -10.31 18.41
CA ASP A 95 -2.28 -11.56 17.66
C ASP A 95 -2.42 -11.27 16.16
N GLU A 96 -1.64 -11.95 15.34
CA GLU A 96 -1.71 -11.85 13.88
C GLU A 96 -3.09 -12.29 13.35
N ARG A 97 -3.77 -13.18 14.06
CA ARG A 97 -5.13 -13.65 13.75
C ARG A 97 -6.15 -13.06 14.73
N TRP A 98 -6.16 -11.74 14.82
CA TRP A 98 -6.97 -10.99 15.78
C TRP A 98 -8.47 -11.34 15.75
N TRP A 99 -9.03 -11.81 14.63
CA TRP A 99 -10.43 -12.23 14.53
C TRP A 99 -10.75 -13.49 15.37
N GLU A 100 -9.76 -14.30 15.71
CA GLU A 100 -9.94 -15.47 16.56
C GLU A 100 -10.20 -15.11 18.03
N VAL A 101 -9.88 -13.89 18.47
CA VAL A 101 -10.16 -13.42 19.84
C VAL A 101 -11.66 -13.35 20.14
N PHE A 102 -12.49 -13.23 19.10
CA PHE A 102 -13.95 -13.30 19.23
C PHE A 102 -14.47 -14.70 19.54
N ARG A 103 -13.65 -15.74 19.38
CA ARG A 103 -13.99 -17.16 19.61
C ARG A 103 -15.23 -17.60 18.86
N ASP A 104 -15.45 -17.06 17.67
CA ASP A 104 -16.55 -17.39 16.78
C ASP A 104 -16.05 -18.24 15.60
N PRO A 105 -16.42 -19.53 15.54
CA PRO A 105 -15.95 -20.42 14.49
C PRO A 105 -16.43 -20.01 13.10
N GLN A 106 -17.65 -19.42 13.01
CA GLN A 106 -18.23 -19.00 11.73
C GLN A 106 -17.53 -17.75 11.20
N LEU A 107 -17.22 -16.77 12.07
CA LEU A 107 -16.38 -15.62 11.71
C LEU A 107 -15.01 -16.09 11.21
N THR A 108 -14.41 -17.03 11.91
CA THR A 108 -13.09 -17.58 11.52
C THR A 108 -13.16 -18.27 10.15
N ALA A 109 -14.19 -19.06 9.89
CA ALA A 109 -14.38 -19.75 8.61
C ALA A 109 -14.62 -18.75 7.45
N LEU A 110 -15.45 -17.73 7.65
CA LEU A 110 -15.68 -16.67 6.66
C LEU A 110 -14.39 -15.90 6.36
N THR A 111 -13.62 -15.55 7.39
CA THR A 111 -12.34 -14.86 7.23
C THR A 111 -11.36 -15.70 6.40
N GLN A 112 -11.27 -17.01 6.65
CA GLN A 112 -10.40 -17.90 5.86
C GLN A 112 -10.86 -18.01 4.40
N ARG A 113 -12.17 -18.07 4.14
CA ARG A 113 -12.70 -18.05 2.77
C ARG A 113 -12.39 -16.72 2.07
N ALA A 114 -12.56 -15.59 2.75
CA ALA A 114 -12.19 -14.28 2.21
C ALA A 114 -10.71 -14.22 1.82
N LEU A 115 -9.81 -14.78 2.63
CA LEU A 115 -8.37 -14.83 2.33
C LEU A 115 -8.05 -15.58 1.02
N THR A 116 -8.84 -16.60 0.65
CA THR A 116 -8.58 -17.43 -0.53
C THR A 116 -9.33 -16.94 -1.76
N ASP A 117 -10.55 -16.47 -1.60
CA ASP A 117 -11.49 -16.31 -2.71
C ASP A 117 -11.80 -14.85 -3.06
N ASN A 118 -11.50 -13.91 -2.17
CA ASN A 118 -11.77 -12.49 -2.37
C ASN A 118 -11.12 -11.95 -3.65
N LEU A 119 -11.92 -11.25 -4.46
CA LEU A 119 -11.47 -10.74 -5.76
C LEU A 119 -10.56 -9.52 -5.65
N ASP A 120 -10.72 -8.68 -4.62
CA ASP A 120 -9.85 -7.52 -4.42
C ASP A 120 -8.44 -7.95 -4.01
N LEU A 121 -8.30 -9.03 -3.24
CA LEU A 121 -7.00 -9.65 -2.95
C LEU A 121 -6.35 -10.21 -4.22
N LYS A 122 -7.12 -10.84 -5.10
CA LYS A 122 -6.62 -11.33 -6.40
C LYS A 122 -6.19 -10.18 -7.31
N LEU A 123 -6.95 -9.07 -7.32
CA LEU A 123 -6.58 -7.85 -8.04
C LEU A 123 -5.30 -7.22 -7.48
N ALA A 124 -5.17 -7.10 -6.16
CA ALA A 124 -3.97 -6.58 -5.52
C ALA A 124 -2.73 -7.44 -5.83
N SER A 125 -2.88 -8.78 -5.81
CA SER A 125 -1.84 -9.72 -6.21
C SER A 125 -1.42 -9.54 -7.66
N SER A 126 -2.38 -9.29 -8.58
CA SER A 126 -2.09 -9.02 -9.98
C SER A 126 -1.34 -7.69 -10.17
N ARG A 127 -1.69 -6.63 -9.41
CA ARG A 127 -0.98 -5.34 -9.42
C ARG A 127 0.46 -5.49 -8.91
N LEU A 128 0.68 -6.31 -7.89
CA LEU A 128 2.02 -6.63 -7.43
C LEU A 128 2.86 -7.34 -8.51
N GLN A 129 2.27 -8.29 -9.25
CA GLN A 129 2.95 -8.92 -10.39
C GLN A 129 3.30 -7.92 -11.49
N GLN A 130 2.40 -6.97 -11.80
CA GLN A 130 2.68 -5.88 -12.74
C GLN A 130 3.86 -5.02 -12.28
N SER A 131 3.92 -4.68 -10.99
CA SER A 131 5.03 -3.91 -10.42
C SER A 131 6.36 -4.67 -10.50
N ARG A 132 6.36 -5.99 -10.25
CA ARG A 132 7.53 -6.86 -10.44
C ARG A 132 8.02 -6.87 -11.89
N ALA A 133 7.11 -6.98 -12.84
CA ALA A 133 7.43 -6.93 -14.26
C ALA A 133 7.98 -5.55 -14.67
N ALA A 134 7.38 -4.46 -14.20
CA ALA A 134 7.88 -3.10 -14.43
C ALA A 134 9.30 -2.90 -13.86
N ARG A 135 9.55 -3.37 -12.64
CA ARG A 135 10.90 -3.40 -12.06
C ARG A 135 11.88 -4.16 -12.96
N GLN A 136 11.49 -5.32 -13.48
CA GLN A 136 12.36 -6.12 -14.37
C GLN A 136 12.72 -5.34 -15.65
N VAL A 137 11.77 -4.60 -16.23
CA VAL A 137 12.03 -3.74 -17.41
C VAL A 137 13.11 -2.70 -17.08
N ILE A 138 13.00 -2.01 -15.94
CA ILE A 138 13.95 -0.98 -15.53
C ILE A 138 15.31 -1.60 -15.21
N THR A 139 15.35 -2.71 -14.48
CA THR A 139 16.61 -3.37 -14.13
C THR A 139 17.35 -3.94 -15.33
N ALA A 140 16.65 -4.20 -16.44
CA ALA A 140 17.28 -4.65 -17.68
C ALA A 140 18.23 -3.60 -18.29
N GLU A 141 18.05 -2.31 -18.00
CA GLU A 141 18.97 -1.24 -18.44
C GLU A 141 20.38 -1.34 -17.84
N ARG A 142 20.56 -2.14 -16.78
CA ARG A 142 21.90 -2.45 -16.23
C ARG A 142 22.73 -3.33 -17.15
N TYR A 143 22.13 -3.98 -18.14
CA TYR A 143 22.76 -4.95 -19.02
C TYR A 143 22.79 -4.44 -20.45
N PRO A 144 23.72 -4.96 -21.28
CA PRO A 144 23.74 -4.64 -22.69
C PRO A 144 22.42 -5.06 -23.38
N ASN A 145 21.88 -4.15 -24.20
CA ASN A 145 20.80 -4.46 -25.13
C ASN A 145 21.42 -4.94 -26.45
N THR A 146 21.00 -6.10 -26.93
CA THR A 146 21.47 -6.68 -28.19
C THR A 146 20.31 -6.89 -29.15
N ALA A 147 20.52 -6.51 -30.41
CA ALA A 147 19.52 -6.68 -31.46
C ALA A 147 20.15 -7.31 -32.71
N ALA A 148 19.40 -8.16 -33.38
CA ALA A 148 19.68 -8.59 -34.74
C ALA A 148 18.88 -7.71 -35.71
N THR A 149 19.56 -7.17 -36.73
CA THR A 149 18.93 -6.33 -37.73
C THR A 149 19.21 -6.90 -39.13
N GLY A 150 18.26 -6.78 -40.03
CA GLY A 150 18.42 -7.11 -41.42
C GLY A 150 17.66 -6.11 -42.27
N SER A 151 18.28 -5.61 -43.31
CA SER A 151 17.65 -4.69 -44.23
C SER A 151 18.08 -4.97 -45.69
N TYR A 152 17.17 -4.71 -46.58
CA TYR A 152 17.41 -4.59 -47.99
C TYR A 152 16.87 -3.25 -48.48
N GLY A 153 17.65 -2.54 -49.26
CA GLY A 153 17.22 -1.30 -49.85
C GLY A 153 17.85 -1.08 -51.22
N ARG A 154 17.06 -0.55 -52.14
CA ARG A 154 17.61 0.00 -53.39
C ARG A 154 17.79 1.49 -53.21
N LYS A 155 19.04 1.96 -53.27
CA LYS A 155 19.43 3.33 -52.98
C LYS A 155 20.06 3.97 -54.20
N ARG A 156 19.93 5.28 -54.30
CA ARG A 156 20.69 6.12 -55.21
C ARG A 156 21.21 7.30 -54.42
N ASN A 157 22.50 7.49 -54.39
CA ASN A 157 23.09 8.67 -53.74
C ASN A 157 22.97 9.89 -54.68
N SER A 158 22.93 11.07 -54.13
CA SER A 158 23.00 12.31 -54.91
C SER A 158 24.40 12.49 -55.46
N GLY A 159 24.53 12.79 -56.76
CA GLY A 159 25.81 13.14 -57.36
C GLY A 159 26.42 14.46 -56.83
N GLU A 160 25.56 15.28 -56.20
CA GLU A 160 25.97 16.53 -55.54
C GLU A 160 26.24 16.34 -54.03
N GLY A 161 26.10 15.14 -53.49
CA GLY A 161 26.30 14.78 -52.08
C GLY A 161 27.74 14.53 -51.73
N LEU A 162 28.02 14.56 -50.42
CA LEU A 162 29.40 14.46 -49.88
C LEU A 162 30.10 13.11 -50.03
N SER A 163 29.37 12.03 -50.35
CA SER A 163 29.94 10.69 -50.43
C SER A 163 29.10 9.76 -51.27
N ASP A 164 29.72 9.15 -52.24
CA ASP A 164 29.18 8.00 -52.97
C ASP A 164 30.01 6.75 -52.69
N PRO A 165 29.67 5.96 -51.67
CA PRO A 165 30.39 4.72 -51.33
C PRO A 165 30.20 3.63 -52.40
N SER A 166 29.32 3.81 -53.39
CA SER A 166 29.13 2.87 -54.50
C SER A 166 30.17 3.00 -55.59
N GLY A 167 30.94 4.11 -55.62
CA GLY A 167 31.90 4.40 -56.69
C GLY A 167 31.27 4.74 -58.03
N HIS A 168 29.98 5.07 -58.05
CA HIS A 168 29.20 5.35 -59.29
C HIS A 168 28.85 6.82 -59.48
N ASP A 169 29.52 7.72 -58.76
CA ASP A 169 29.35 9.19 -58.81
C ASP A 169 27.88 9.66 -58.75
N GLY A 170 27.07 8.94 -57.98
CA GLY A 170 25.63 9.20 -57.81
C GLY A 170 24.75 8.87 -59.04
N ASN A 171 25.31 8.43 -60.15
CA ASN A 171 24.57 8.27 -61.42
C ASN A 171 23.76 7.00 -61.52
N SER A 172 24.01 5.98 -60.70
CA SER A 172 23.23 4.71 -60.74
C SER A 172 22.68 4.33 -59.38
N ALA A 173 21.51 3.65 -59.43
CA ALA A 173 20.96 3.06 -58.22
C ALA A 173 21.63 1.70 -57.94
N PHE A 174 21.96 1.46 -56.69
CA PHE A 174 22.56 0.22 -56.20
C PHE A 174 21.67 -0.46 -55.16
N ASN A 175 21.80 -1.76 -55.02
CA ASN A 175 21.16 -2.53 -53.95
C ASN A 175 22.10 -2.55 -52.76
N LEU A 176 21.53 -2.55 -51.58
CA LEU A 176 22.28 -2.71 -50.32
C LEU A 176 21.61 -3.76 -49.47
N TRP A 177 22.33 -4.83 -49.23
CA TRP A 177 21.96 -5.91 -48.32
C TRP A 177 22.77 -5.72 -47.06
N ASP A 178 22.08 -5.64 -45.92
CA ASP A 178 22.71 -5.46 -44.61
C ASP A 178 22.05 -6.39 -43.61
N ALA A 179 22.84 -7.17 -42.87
CA ALA A 179 22.35 -7.88 -41.70
C ALA A 179 23.49 -8.08 -40.72
N GLY A 180 23.12 -8.01 -39.45
CA GLY A 180 24.10 -8.10 -38.40
C GLY A 180 23.48 -8.05 -37.00
N PHE A 181 24.37 -7.98 -36.04
CA PHE A 181 24.05 -7.80 -34.61
C PHE A 181 24.57 -6.45 -34.15
N SER A 182 23.78 -5.78 -33.34
CA SER A 182 24.20 -4.57 -32.62
C SER A 182 24.08 -4.80 -31.12
N ALA A 183 24.96 -4.18 -30.36
CA ALA A 183 24.90 -4.13 -28.91
C ALA A 183 25.08 -2.69 -28.44
N SER A 184 24.33 -2.30 -27.44
CA SER A 184 24.43 -0.99 -26.80
C SER A 184 24.28 -1.13 -25.30
N TRP A 185 25.17 -0.49 -24.53
CA TRP A 185 25.18 -0.54 -23.07
C TRP A 185 25.58 0.80 -22.49
N GLU A 186 24.73 1.37 -21.62
CA GLU A 186 25.08 2.56 -20.85
C GLU A 186 25.98 2.16 -19.69
N LEU A 187 27.18 2.74 -19.64
CA LEU A 187 28.12 2.55 -18.54
C LEU A 187 27.76 3.52 -17.41
N ASP A 188 27.15 3.00 -16.37
CA ASP A 188 26.56 3.80 -15.28
C ASP A 188 27.60 4.31 -14.27
N PHE A 189 28.53 5.18 -14.74
CA PHE A 189 29.56 5.76 -13.88
C PHE A 189 29.00 6.66 -12.78
N TRP A 190 27.92 7.39 -13.09
CA TRP A 190 27.33 8.39 -12.20
C TRP A 190 26.17 7.84 -11.35
N GLY A 191 25.76 6.61 -11.61
CA GLY A 191 24.71 5.94 -10.84
C GLY A 191 23.28 6.30 -11.26
N ARG A 192 23.06 6.85 -12.46
CA ARG A 192 21.70 7.14 -12.96
C ARG A 192 20.85 5.88 -13.02
N VAL A 193 21.36 4.81 -13.66
CA VAL A 193 20.66 3.53 -13.80
C VAL A 193 20.49 2.83 -12.44
N ARG A 194 21.48 2.97 -11.55
CA ARG A 194 21.38 2.48 -10.17
C ARG A 194 20.26 3.18 -9.40
N ARG A 195 20.16 4.52 -9.49
CA ARG A 195 19.07 5.30 -8.87
C ARG A 195 17.71 5.00 -9.46
N GLU A 196 17.62 4.75 -10.76
CA GLU A 196 16.39 4.35 -11.42
C GLU A 196 15.92 2.96 -10.96
N THR A 197 16.85 2.03 -10.80
CA THR A 197 16.56 0.72 -10.21
C THR A 197 16.13 0.84 -8.75
N GLU A 198 16.79 1.68 -7.94
CA GLU A 198 16.41 1.96 -6.54
C GLU A 198 14.99 2.53 -6.46
N ALA A 199 14.62 3.46 -7.36
CA ALA A 199 13.27 3.99 -7.45
C ALA A 199 12.25 2.90 -7.83
N ALA A 200 12.62 1.97 -8.73
CA ALA A 200 11.78 0.84 -9.10
C ALA A 200 11.63 -0.19 -7.97
N ASP A 201 12.69 -0.45 -7.20
CA ASP A 201 12.66 -1.30 -6.01
C ASP A 201 11.72 -0.72 -4.95
N ALA A 202 11.82 0.57 -4.66
CA ALA A 202 10.93 1.27 -3.74
C ALA A 202 9.48 1.30 -4.27
N THR A 203 9.26 1.42 -5.58
CA THR A 203 7.92 1.34 -6.19
C THR A 203 7.31 -0.06 -6.07
N LEU A 204 8.13 -1.11 -6.15
CA LEU A 204 7.69 -2.47 -5.86
C LEU A 204 7.26 -2.62 -4.39
N GLU A 205 8.01 -2.04 -3.45
CA GLU A 205 7.66 -2.03 -2.03
C GLU A 205 6.33 -1.29 -1.77
N VAL A 206 6.04 -0.21 -2.53
CA VAL A 206 4.70 0.44 -2.51
C VAL A 206 3.61 -0.56 -2.85
N ALA A 207 3.77 -1.36 -3.92
CA ALA A 207 2.77 -2.34 -4.34
C ALA A 207 2.62 -3.51 -3.35
N GLU A 208 3.68 -3.94 -2.69
CA GLU A 208 3.63 -4.96 -1.64
C GLU A 208 2.84 -4.47 -0.42
N ASN A 209 3.06 -3.22 -0.01
CA ASN A 209 2.32 -2.65 1.11
C ASN A 209 0.87 -2.29 0.74
N ASP A 210 0.58 -1.97 -0.53
CA ASP A 210 -0.78 -1.84 -1.04
C ASP A 210 -1.55 -3.17 -0.91
N GLN A 211 -0.94 -4.29 -1.31
CA GLN A 211 -1.53 -5.61 -1.15
C GLN A 211 -1.84 -5.94 0.32
N ARG A 212 -0.92 -5.61 1.24
CA ARG A 212 -1.13 -5.78 2.70
C ARG A 212 -2.27 -4.91 3.21
N GLY A 213 -2.39 -3.68 2.71
CA GLY A 213 -3.48 -2.76 3.05
C GLY A 213 -4.84 -3.24 2.58
N VAL A 214 -4.92 -3.82 1.37
CA VAL A 214 -6.14 -4.46 0.86
C VAL A 214 -6.52 -5.66 1.73
N LEU A 215 -5.55 -6.50 2.10
CA LEU A 215 -5.80 -7.63 2.99
C LEU A 215 -6.39 -7.18 4.33
N LEU A 216 -5.77 -6.20 4.98
CA LEU A 216 -6.26 -5.65 6.24
C LEU A 216 -7.70 -5.11 6.11
N SER A 217 -8.01 -4.45 4.99
CA SER A 217 -9.35 -3.94 4.73
C SER A 217 -10.38 -5.06 4.55
N VAL A 218 -10.07 -6.11 3.78
CA VAL A 218 -10.93 -7.28 3.56
C VAL A 218 -11.21 -8.01 4.87
N LEU A 219 -10.19 -8.23 5.71
CA LEU A 219 -10.34 -8.86 7.02
C LEU A 219 -11.29 -8.06 7.93
N ALA A 220 -11.06 -6.74 8.00
CA ALA A 220 -11.87 -5.85 8.83
C ALA A 220 -13.31 -5.77 8.33
N GLU A 221 -13.55 -5.66 7.03
CA GLU A 221 -14.87 -5.58 6.41
C GLU A 221 -15.66 -6.89 6.61
N THR A 222 -15.00 -8.04 6.42
CA THR A 222 -15.61 -9.36 6.70
C THR A 222 -16.07 -9.46 8.14
N ALA A 223 -15.25 -9.04 9.11
CA ALA A 223 -15.61 -9.07 10.51
C ALA A 223 -16.72 -8.05 10.86
N GLN A 224 -16.65 -6.84 10.29
CA GLN A 224 -17.65 -5.79 10.50
C GLN A 224 -19.03 -6.22 9.97
N ASP A 225 -19.10 -6.70 8.74
CA ASP A 225 -20.37 -7.12 8.13
C ASP A 225 -20.98 -8.32 8.85
N TYR A 226 -20.15 -9.28 9.27
CA TYR A 226 -20.60 -10.40 10.07
C TYR A 226 -21.15 -9.97 11.43
N ILE A 227 -20.44 -9.11 12.17
CA ILE A 227 -20.89 -8.58 13.47
C ILE A 227 -22.17 -7.76 13.31
N GLN A 228 -22.28 -6.93 12.26
CA GLN A 228 -23.51 -6.19 11.95
C GLN A 228 -24.67 -7.13 11.64
N LEU A 229 -24.43 -8.21 10.88
CA LEU A 229 -25.46 -9.22 10.59
C LEU A 229 -26.01 -9.82 11.90
N ARG A 230 -25.12 -10.22 12.81
CA ARG A 230 -25.52 -10.77 14.12
C ARG A 230 -26.28 -9.72 14.97
N GLY A 231 -25.88 -8.46 14.89
CA GLY A 231 -26.60 -7.34 15.51
C GLY A 231 -28.02 -7.17 14.97
N VAL A 232 -28.19 -7.19 13.65
CA VAL A 232 -29.51 -7.11 12.99
C VAL A 232 -30.40 -8.29 13.36
N GLN A 233 -29.88 -9.52 13.38
CA GLN A 233 -30.60 -10.71 13.80
C GLN A 233 -31.05 -10.60 15.25
N ASN A 234 -30.22 -10.14 16.16
CA ASN A 234 -30.59 -9.90 17.55
C ASN A 234 -31.68 -8.81 17.69
N THR A 235 -31.57 -7.73 16.91
CA THR A 235 -32.57 -6.68 16.89
C THR A 235 -33.92 -7.22 16.39
N ARG A 236 -33.92 -8.09 15.36
CA ARG A 236 -35.10 -8.78 14.85
C ARG A 236 -35.73 -9.66 15.94
N ALA A 237 -34.94 -10.52 16.59
CA ALA A 237 -35.41 -11.39 17.66
C ALA A 237 -36.04 -10.60 18.83
N VAL A 238 -35.41 -9.49 19.26
CA VAL A 238 -35.99 -8.59 20.27
C VAL A 238 -37.29 -7.97 19.77
N THR A 239 -37.39 -7.57 18.51
CA THR A 239 -38.61 -6.99 17.93
C THR A 239 -39.75 -8.03 17.86
N GLU A 240 -39.43 -9.26 17.46
CA GLU A 240 -40.40 -10.38 17.45
C GLU A 240 -40.92 -10.71 18.85
N GLN A 241 -40.05 -10.78 19.86
CA GLN A 241 -40.43 -10.98 21.26
C GLN A 241 -41.35 -9.85 21.77
N ASN A 242 -41.05 -8.60 21.44
CA ASN A 242 -41.92 -7.48 21.81
C ASN A 242 -43.24 -7.46 21.03
N LEU A 243 -43.25 -7.93 19.78
CA LEU A 243 -44.49 -8.14 19.01
C LEU A 243 -45.40 -9.14 19.70
N ASP A 244 -44.87 -10.25 20.18
CA ASP A 244 -45.65 -11.25 20.91
C ASP A 244 -46.21 -10.67 22.21
N VAL A 245 -45.45 -9.87 22.95
CA VAL A 245 -45.94 -9.16 24.14
C VAL A 245 -47.05 -8.18 23.77
N ALA A 246 -46.90 -7.42 22.66
CA ALA A 246 -47.92 -6.48 22.20
C ALA A 246 -49.21 -7.18 21.76
N ARG A 247 -49.13 -8.34 21.07
CA ARG A 247 -50.28 -9.17 20.70
C ARG A 247 -51.01 -9.72 21.91
N HIS A 248 -50.27 -10.11 22.96
CA HIS A 248 -50.90 -10.52 24.23
C HIS A 248 -51.63 -9.36 24.89
N SER A 249 -51.04 -8.15 24.90
CA SER A 249 -51.68 -6.94 25.44
C SER A 249 -52.96 -6.59 24.65
N LEU A 250 -52.94 -6.67 23.32
CA LEU A 250 -54.12 -6.47 22.47
C LEU A 250 -55.22 -7.47 22.80
N LYS A 251 -54.86 -8.75 22.91
CA LYS A 251 -55.85 -9.79 23.28
C LYS A 251 -56.46 -9.54 24.65
N LEU A 252 -55.67 -9.12 25.63
CA LEU A 252 -56.15 -8.76 26.98
C LEU A 252 -57.12 -7.57 26.91
N SER A 253 -56.82 -6.50 26.17
CA SER A 253 -57.68 -5.34 25.99
C SER A 253 -59.01 -5.73 25.34
N GLN A 254 -59.01 -6.61 24.31
CA GLN A 254 -60.19 -7.13 23.66
C GLN A 254 -61.08 -7.92 24.61
N LEU A 255 -60.53 -8.78 25.45
CA LEU A 255 -61.27 -9.54 26.46
C LEU A 255 -61.92 -8.60 27.51
N ARG A 256 -61.17 -7.62 27.99
CA ARG A 256 -61.66 -6.63 28.96
C ARG A 256 -62.75 -5.71 28.37
N LEU A 257 -62.70 -5.40 27.08
CA LEU A 257 -63.76 -4.68 26.38
C LEU A 257 -65.04 -5.53 26.34
N ALA A 258 -64.91 -6.83 26.03
CA ALA A 258 -66.05 -7.75 26.05
C ALA A 258 -66.66 -7.87 27.43
N ASP A 259 -65.87 -7.77 28.51
CA ASP A 259 -66.33 -7.75 29.89
C ASP A 259 -66.84 -6.37 30.37
N GLY A 260 -66.78 -5.33 29.49
CA GLY A 260 -67.26 -3.97 29.78
C GLY A 260 -66.35 -3.15 30.68
N VAL A 261 -65.12 -3.57 30.88
CA VAL A 261 -64.11 -2.90 31.77
C VAL A 261 -62.95 -2.19 31.05
N ALA A 262 -62.94 -2.24 29.73
CA ALA A 262 -62.02 -1.47 28.87
C ALA A 262 -62.82 -0.68 27.83
N THR A 263 -62.14 0.22 27.11
CA THR A 263 -62.73 1.08 26.08
C THR A 263 -62.31 0.64 24.66
N ASP A 264 -63.06 1.08 23.63
CA ASP A 264 -62.65 0.92 22.24
C ASP A 264 -61.30 1.63 21.96
N LEU A 265 -61.00 2.70 22.69
CA LEU A 265 -59.72 3.39 22.62
C LEU A 265 -58.56 2.48 23.03
N ASP A 266 -58.70 1.75 24.15
CA ASP A 266 -57.65 0.82 24.63
C ASP A 266 -57.32 -0.25 23.58
N VAL A 267 -58.36 -0.79 22.91
CA VAL A 267 -58.18 -1.79 21.85
C VAL A 267 -57.54 -1.18 20.60
N ALA A 268 -57.95 0.03 20.22
CA ALA A 268 -57.39 0.72 19.06
C ALA A 268 -55.91 1.09 19.28
N GLU A 269 -55.53 1.56 20.45
CA GLU A 269 -54.15 1.86 20.83
C GLU A 269 -53.28 0.60 20.85
N ALA A 270 -53.78 -0.51 21.42
CA ALA A 270 -53.08 -1.79 21.40
C ALA A 270 -52.87 -2.32 19.96
N ALA A 271 -53.87 -2.20 19.10
CA ALA A 271 -53.79 -2.60 17.71
C ALA A 271 -52.78 -1.73 16.92
N ALA A 272 -52.77 -0.42 17.16
CA ALA A 272 -51.82 0.50 16.57
C ALA A 272 -50.37 0.15 16.99
N GLN A 273 -50.17 -0.21 18.26
CA GLN A 273 -48.85 -0.63 18.74
C GLN A 273 -48.34 -1.92 18.07
N VAL A 274 -49.22 -2.93 17.91
CA VAL A 274 -48.91 -4.16 17.16
C VAL A 274 -48.49 -3.82 15.74
N ALA A 275 -49.27 -3.04 15.02
CA ALA A 275 -48.96 -2.64 13.63
C ALA A 275 -47.64 -1.83 13.54
N ALA A 276 -47.39 -0.96 14.51
CA ALA A 276 -46.14 -0.18 14.57
C ALA A 276 -44.88 -1.06 14.77
N ILE A 277 -44.99 -2.12 15.58
CA ILE A 277 -43.89 -3.07 15.78
C ILE A 277 -43.72 -3.96 14.54
N GLU A 278 -44.82 -4.48 13.97
CA GLU A 278 -44.77 -5.29 12.74
C GLU A 278 -44.13 -4.54 11.56
N SER A 279 -44.39 -3.25 11.44
CA SER A 279 -43.81 -2.42 10.36
C SER A 279 -42.28 -2.31 10.37
N ARG A 280 -41.63 -2.67 11.47
CA ARG A 280 -40.16 -2.65 11.60
C ARG A 280 -39.48 -3.90 11.04
N LEU A 281 -40.19 -5.04 11.04
CA LEU A 281 -39.60 -6.33 10.64
C LEU A 281 -39.10 -6.36 9.18
N PRO A 282 -39.86 -5.86 8.18
CA PRO A 282 -39.41 -5.88 6.79
C PRO A 282 -38.10 -5.12 6.57
N ALA A 283 -37.87 -4.01 7.29
CA ALA A 283 -36.64 -3.24 7.20
C ALA A 283 -35.42 -4.01 7.78
N LEU A 284 -35.64 -4.77 8.86
CA LEU A 284 -34.62 -5.64 9.44
C LEU A 284 -34.27 -6.82 8.53
N GLU A 285 -35.29 -7.44 7.91
CA GLU A 285 -35.11 -8.51 6.92
C GLU A 285 -34.34 -8.02 5.70
N GLN A 286 -34.67 -6.84 5.18
CA GLN A 286 -33.95 -6.21 4.09
C GLN A 286 -32.48 -5.98 4.48
N ARG A 287 -32.21 -5.43 5.68
CA ARG A 287 -30.85 -5.18 6.15
C ARG A 287 -30.06 -6.46 6.33
N GLN A 288 -30.68 -7.52 6.84
CA GLN A 288 -30.08 -8.86 6.94
C GLN A 288 -29.67 -9.38 5.57
N ALA A 289 -30.58 -9.32 4.57
CA ALA A 289 -30.29 -9.75 3.21
C ALA A 289 -29.15 -8.96 2.57
N GLN A 290 -29.08 -7.64 2.79
CA GLN A 290 -27.98 -6.79 2.31
C GLN A 290 -26.63 -7.23 2.89
N LEU A 291 -26.57 -7.51 4.19
CA LEU A 291 -25.32 -7.93 4.86
C LEU A 291 -24.86 -9.33 4.40
N ILE A 292 -25.81 -10.25 4.19
CA ILE A 292 -25.52 -11.58 3.62
C ILE A 292 -24.94 -11.42 2.19
N ASN A 293 -25.53 -10.54 1.39
CA ASN A 293 -25.02 -10.27 0.03
C ASN A 293 -23.63 -9.60 0.05
N ALA A 294 -23.38 -8.68 0.99
CA ALA A 294 -22.05 -8.07 1.17
C ALA A 294 -20.99 -9.13 1.53
N LEU A 295 -21.31 -10.02 2.47
CA LEU A 295 -20.44 -11.15 2.81
C LEU A 295 -20.24 -12.10 1.62
N SER A 296 -21.29 -12.40 0.84
CA SER A 296 -21.15 -13.22 -0.37
C SER A 296 -20.21 -12.57 -1.39
N LEU A 297 -20.28 -11.26 -1.57
CA LEU A 297 -19.38 -10.51 -2.44
C LEU A 297 -17.92 -10.60 -1.95
N LEU A 298 -17.70 -10.48 -0.64
CA LEU A 298 -16.36 -10.63 -0.04
C LEU A 298 -15.77 -12.02 -0.25
N MET A 299 -16.63 -13.05 -0.33
CA MET A 299 -16.22 -14.43 -0.66
C MET A 299 -16.10 -14.68 -2.17
N GLY A 300 -16.35 -13.68 -3.01
CA GLY A 300 -16.35 -13.83 -4.48
C GLY A 300 -17.51 -14.67 -5.00
N GLU A 301 -18.61 -14.76 -4.26
CA GLU A 301 -19.78 -15.57 -4.55
C GLU A 301 -20.98 -14.73 -5.04
N PRO A 302 -21.92 -15.33 -5.79
CA PRO A 302 -23.12 -14.62 -6.23
C PRO A 302 -24.03 -14.26 -5.05
N PRO A 303 -24.95 -13.29 -5.25
CA PRO A 303 -25.93 -12.91 -4.21
C PRO A 303 -26.67 -14.13 -3.65
N GLN A 304 -26.95 -14.12 -2.36
CA GLN A 304 -27.65 -15.15 -1.60
C GLN A 304 -26.90 -16.49 -1.42
N ALA A 305 -25.70 -16.67 -1.94
CA ALA A 305 -24.95 -17.92 -1.78
C ALA A 305 -24.78 -18.33 -0.31
N LEU A 306 -24.59 -17.35 0.58
CA LEU A 306 -24.44 -17.57 2.02
C LEU A 306 -25.77 -17.58 2.79
N HIS A 307 -26.92 -17.44 2.12
CA HIS A 307 -28.20 -17.29 2.82
C HIS A 307 -28.53 -18.52 3.69
N ALA A 308 -28.35 -19.73 3.19
CA ALA A 308 -28.63 -20.94 3.95
C ALA A 308 -27.72 -21.09 5.19
N GLU A 309 -26.49 -20.61 5.10
CA GLU A 309 -25.48 -20.68 6.17
C GLU A 309 -25.70 -19.58 7.24
N LEU A 310 -26.08 -18.37 6.82
CA LEU A 310 -26.10 -17.17 7.67
C LEU A 310 -27.50 -16.71 8.09
N SER A 311 -28.57 -17.33 7.58
CA SER A 311 -29.94 -16.98 7.96
C SER A 311 -30.31 -17.37 9.39
N THR A 312 -29.63 -18.37 9.97
CA THR A 312 -29.86 -18.81 11.35
C THR A 312 -29.32 -17.76 12.33
N ASP A 313 -30.18 -17.38 13.30
CA ASP A 313 -29.81 -16.40 14.32
C ASP A 313 -28.70 -16.94 15.24
N ALA A 314 -27.77 -16.07 15.54
CA ALA A 314 -26.70 -16.34 16.48
C ALA A 314 -26.32 -15.05 17.26
N PRO A 315 -25.76 -15.18 18.46
CA PRO A 315 -25.40 -14.03 19.28
C PRO A 315 -24.28 -13.20 18.61
N VAL A 316 -24.24 -11.90 18.96
CA VAL A 316 -23.11 -11.05 18.59
C VAL A 316 -21.82 -11.57 19.24
N PRO A 317 -20.72 -11.76 18.50
CA PRO A 317 -19.44 -12.16 19.04
C PRO A 317 -18.98 -11.23 20.16
N GLN A 318 -18.57 -11.81 21.29
CA GLN A 318 -18.20 -11.03 22.47
C GLN A 318 -16.71 -10.64 22.45
N THR A 319 -16.44 -9.46 22.98
CA THR A 319 -15.05 -8.98 23.11
C THR A 319 -14.38 -9.59 24.33
N PRO A 320 -13.07 -9.89 24.28
CA PRO A 320 -12.31 -10.40 25.41
C PRO A 320 -12.14 -9.33 26.52
N ARG A 321 -11.77 -9.76 27.74
CA ARG A 321 -11.52 -8.84 28.86
C ARG A 321 -10.25 -8.00 28.68
N GLN A 322 -9.30 -8.48 27.89
CA GLN A 322 -8.06 -7.78 27.58
C GLN A 322 -7.87 -7.74 26.09
N VAL A 323 -7.53 -6.58 25.56
CA VAL A 323 -7.29 -6.32 24.14
C VAL A 323 -5.83 -5.90 23.98
N ALA A 324 -5.05 -6.71 23.30
CA ALA A 324 -3.65 -6.42 22.98
C ALA A 324 -3.57 -5.33 21.91
N ILE A 325 -2.93 -4.20 22.20
CA ILE A 325 -2.82 -3.05 21.29
C ILE A 325 -1.39 -2.71 20.86
N GLY A 326 -0.39 -3.43 21.39
CA GLY A 326 1.01 -3.12 21.09
C GLY A 326 1.48 -1.77 21.65
N LEU A 327 2.70 -1.39 21.27
CA LEU A 327 3.29 -0.10 21.63
C LEU A 327 3.14 0.92 20.50
N PRO A 328 3.01 2.22 20.80
CA PRO A 328 2.93 3.27 19.79
C PRO A 328 4.13 3.28 18.81
N SER A 329 5.31 2.94 19.29
CA SER A 329 6.54 2.87 18.48
C SER A 329 6.51 1.80 17.39
N GLN A 330 5.71 0.74 17.55
CA GLN A 330 5.61 -0.36 16.58
C GLN A 330 4.70 -0.06 15.38
N LEU A 331 3.92 1.03 15.44
CA LEU A 331 2.98 1.41 14.38
C LEU A 331 3.62 1.59 13.00
N ALA A 332 4.77 2.28 12.98
CA ALA A 332 5.49 2.54 11.73
C ALA A 332 5.97 1.24 11.05
N GLU A 333 6.12 0.16 11.81
CA GLU A 333 6.55 -1.14 11.30
C GLU A 333 5.37 -2.03 10.92
N ARG A 334 4.22 -1.84 11.54
CA ARG A 334 3.02 -2.68 11.33
C ARG A 334 2.08 -2.15 10.26
N ARG A 335 1.80 -0.85 10.25
CA ARG A 335 0.78 -0.28 9.35
C ARG A 335 1.24 -0.27 7.88
N PRO A 336 0.52 -0.96 7.00
CA PRO A 336 0.86 -1.00 5.58
C PRO A 336 0.83 0.37 4.90
N ASP A 337 -0.07 1.27 5.29
CA ASP A 337 -0.19 2.62 4.72
C ASP A 337 1.01 3.52 5.08
N ILE A 338 1.56 3.41 6.29
CA ILE A 338 2.78 4.12 6.70
C ILE A 338 3.97 3.60 5.90
N ARG A 339 4.12 2.28 5.78
CA ARG A 339 5.19 1.66 4.99
C ARG A 339 5.08 2.01 3.50
N GLN A 340 3.86 2.07 2.97
CA GLN A 340 3.61 2.51 1.61
C GLN A 340 4.06 3.96 1.39
N ALA A 341 3.74 4.86 2.33
CA ALA A 341 4.15 6.26 2.27
C ALA A 341 5.66 6.43 2.40
N GLU A 342 6.33 5.64 3.26
CA GLU A 342 7.78 5.58 3.38
C GLU A 342 8.43 5.13 2.05
N ALA A 343 7.95 4.06 1.46
CA ALA A 343 8.43 3.55 0.18
C ALA A 343 8.24 4.56 -0.98
N ARG A 344 7.13 5.31 -0.99
CA ARG A 344 6.90 6.41 -1.94
C ARG A 344 7.91 7.53 -1.78
N LEU A 345 8.24 7.90 -0.54
CA LEU A 345 9.26 8.90 -0.26
C LEU A 345 10.65 8.42 -0.69
N HIS A 346 10.96 7.14 -0.48
CA HIS A 346 12.18 6.51 -0.96
C HIS A 346 12.28 6.59 -2.49
N ALA A 347 11.23 6.17 -3.22
CA ALA A 347 11.19 6.25 -4.67
C ALA A 347 11.37 7.70 -5.18
N ALA A 348 10.72 8.68 -4.56
CA ALA A 348 10.84 10.09 -4.91
C ALA A 348 12.26 10.61 -4.66
N THR A 349 12.91 10.19 -3.58
CA THR A 349 14.31 10.55 -3.27
C THR A 349 15.26 9.98 -4.30
N ALA A 350 15.11 8.72 -4.67
CA ALA A 350 15.93 8.08 -5.70
C ALA A 350 15.77 8.76 -7.08
N ASN A 351 14.55 9.20 -7.43
CA ASN A 351 14.27 9.93 -8.66
C ASN A 351 14.98 11.30 -8.75
N ILE A 352 15.30 11.95 -7.61
CA ILE A 352 16.19 13.13 -7.61
C ILE A 352 17.57 12.73 -8.11
N GLY A 353 18.07 11.56 -7.68
CA GLY A 353 19.34 11.03 -8.14
C GLY A 353 19.37 10.76 -9.65
N VAL A 354 18.28 10.20 -10.20
CA VAL A 354 18.13 10.03 -11.66
C VAL A 354 18.21 11.38 -12.37
N ALA A 355 17.41 12.37 -11.94
CA ALA A 355 17.40 13.71 -12.53
C ALA A 355 18.76 14.44 -12.42
N LYS A 356 19.49 14.24 -11.32
CA LYS A 356 20.87 14.75 -11.17
C LYS A 356 21.83 14.03 -12.09
N GLY A 357 21.66 12.71 -12.29
CA GLY A 357 22.47 11.92 -13.22
C GLY A 357 22.42 12.43 -14.66
N ASP A 358 21.27 12.96 -15.09
CA ASP A 358 21.08 13.50 -16.45
C ASP A 358 21.91 14.78 -16.75
N PHE A 359 22.47 15.45 -15.74
CA PHE A 359 23.41 16.58 -15.93
C PHE A 359 24.83 16.13 -16.27
N TYR A 360 25.15 14.86 -16.07
CA TYR A 360 26.48 14.33 -16.29
C TYR A 360 26.60 13.69 -17.69
N PRO A 361 27.83 13.54 -18.20
CA PRO A 361 28.06 12.90 -19.49
C PRO A 361 27.54 11.45 -19.48
N ARG A 362 26.68 11.11 -20.43
CA ARG A 362 26.25 9.74 -20.66
C ARG A 362 27.27 9.02 -21.52
N ILE A 363 27.77 7.89 -21.05
CA ILE A 363 28.79 7.08 -21.73
C ILE A 363 28.13 5.77 -22.14
N THR A 364 27.98 5.57 -23.45
CA THR A 364 27.40 4.35 -24.02
C THR A 364 28.47 3.58 -24.77
N LEU A 365 28.66 2.32 -24.44
CA LEU A 365 29.48 1.40 -25.23
C LEU A 365 28.58 0.78 -26.31
N SER A 366 28.92 1.06 -27.57
CA SER A 366 28.19 0.51 -28.72
C SER A 366 29.08 -0.40 -29.54
N GLY A 367 28.52 -1.46 -30.08
CA GLY A 367 29.21 -2.36 -31.00
C GLY A 367 28.25 -2.91 -32.05
N ASN A 368 28.77 -3.12 -33.25
CA ASN A 368 28.04 -3.80 -34.32
C ASN A 368 28.95 -4.79 -35.03
N LEU A 369 28.40 -5.89 -35.46
CA LEU A 369 29.04 -6.93 -36.23
C LEU A 369 28.05 -7.44 -37.29
N GLY A 370 28.40 -7.37 -38.53
CA GLY A 370 27.49 -7.80 -39.60
C GLY A 370 28.16 -8.05 -40.94
N SER A 371 27.35 -8.16 -41.93
CA SER A 371 27.72 -8.27 -43.36
C SER A 371 26.92 -7.25 -44.14
N GLN A 372 27.60 -6.52 -45.03
CA GLN A 372 27.00 -5.54 -45.91
C GLN A 372 27.52 -5.75 -47.34
N ALA A 373 26.63 -5.88 -48.32
CA ALA A 373 26.98 -6.11 -49.69
C ALA A 373 26.04 -5.42 -50.68
N MET A 374 26.59 -4.98 -51.82
CA MET A 374 25.77 -4.41 -52.90
C MET A 374 25.17 -5.49 -53.82
N GLN A 375 25.77 -6.67 -53.87
CA GLN A 375 25.27 -7.84 -54.59
C GLN A 375 25.01 -8.97 -53.60
N LEU A 376 23.92 -9.69 -53.80
CA LEU A 376 23.56 -10.81 -52.92
C LEU A 376 24.59 -11.95 -52.96
N SER A 377 25.29 -12.12 -54.11
CA SER A 377 26.38 -13.09 -54.27
C SER A 377 27.56 -12.85 -53.35
N ASP A 378 27.80 -11.60 -52.97
CA ASP A 378 28.94 -11.20 -52.16
C ASP A 378 28.57 -11.20 -50.65
N TYR A 379 27.30 -11.33 -50.36
CA TYR A 379 26.79 -11.34 -48.99
C TYR A 379 27.32 -12.56 -48.21
N GLY A 380 27.87 -12.32 -47.03
CA GLY A 380 28.50 -13.35 -46.19
C GLY A 380 29.92 -13.71 -46.57
N SER A 381 30.49 -13.12 -47.66
CA SER A 381 31.90 -13.24 -47.99
C SER A 381 32.80 -12.57 -46.93
N TRP A 382 34.11 -12.88 -46.95
CA TRP A 382 35.06 -12.21 -46.05
C TRP A 382 35.08 -10.71 -46.27
N GLY A 383 34.98 -10.25 -47.52
CA GLY A 383 35.01 -8.84 -47.89
C GLY A 383 33.76 -8.04 -47.54
N SER A 384 32.62 -8.70 -47.28
CA SER A 384 31.36 -8.05 -46.89
C SER A 384 31.20 -7.81 -45.37
N ARG A 385 32.20 -8.22 -44.55
CA ARG A 385 32.15 -8.06 -43.11
C ARG A 385 32.27 -6.60 -42.71
N ALA A 386 31.38 -6.16 -41.85
CA ALA A 386 31.41 -4.83 -41.23
C ALA A 386 31.35 -4.98 -39.73
N PHE A 387 32.23 -4.32 -39.02
CA PHE A 387 32.21 -4.27 -37.56
C PHE A 387 32.68 -2.93 -37.03
N GLY A 388 32.17 -2.55 -35.88
CA GLY A 388 32.62 -1.39 -35.14
C GLY A 388 32.37 -1.60 -33.66
N ILE A 389 33.26 -1.10 -32.81
CA ILE A 389 33.07 -1.05 -31.36
C ILE A 389 33.72 0.22 -30.84
N GLY A 390 32.99 0.92 -29.95
CA GLY A 390 33.57 2.12 -29.34
C GLY A 390 32.63 2.74 -28.29
N PRO A 391 33.20 3.53 -27.37
CA PRO A 391 32.44 4.37 -26.47
C PRO A 391 31.94 5.61 -27.19
N GLN A 392 30.69 5.98 -26.89
CA GLN A 392 30.09 7.25 -27.29
C GLN A 392 29.81 8.08 -26.05
N LEU A 393 30.22 9.35 -26.06
CA LEU A 393 29.97 10.32 -25.00
C LEU A 393 28.91 11.32 -25.46
N SER A 394 27.89 11.52 -24.65
CA SER A 394 26.85 12.55 -24.87
C SER A 394 26.73 13.42 -23.62
N LEU A 395 26.91 14.73 -23.79
CA LEU A 395 26.77 15.71 -22.71
C LEU A 395 25.86 16.85 -23.20
N PRO A 396 24.71 17.09 -22.58
CA PRO A 396 23.86 18.22 -22.89
C PRO A 396 24.52 19.53 -22.38
N LEU A 397 24.91 20.42 -23.30
CA LEU A 397 25.53 21.72 -22.94
C LEU A 397 24.50 22.83 -22.80
N PHE A 398 23.43 22.78 -23.61
CA PHE A 398 22.33 23.73 -23.57
C PHE A 398 21.02 23.02 -23.95
N ASP A 399 20.03 23.16 -23.09
CA ASP A 399 18.72 22.50 -23.24
C ASP A 399 17.53 23.44 -22.92
N GLY A 400 17.75 24.74 -22.89
CA GLY A 400 16.73 25.74 -22.57
C GLY A 400 16.25 25.66 -21.11
N GLY A 401 16.99 25.03 -20.22
CA GLY A 401 16.64 24.88 -18.79
C GLY A 401 15.78 23.64 -18.47
N ARG A 402 15.58 22.75 -19.43
CA ARG A 402 14.76 21.52 -19.26
C ARG A 402 15.26 20.64 -18.09
N LEU A 403 16.55 20.35 -18.02
CA LEU A 403 17.12 19.52 -16.94
C LEU A 403 16.94 20.15 -15.56
N ARG A 404 17.12 21.47 -15.45
CA ARG A 404 16.85 22.19 -14.19
C ARG A 404 15.36 22.13 -13.81
N GLY A 405 14.46 22.30 -14.78
CA GLY A 405 13.04 22.15 -14.57
C GLY A 405 12.65 20.76 -14.09
N VAL A 406 13.23 19.70 -14.68
CA VAL A 406 13.03 18.30 -14.24
C VAL A 406 13.54 18.09 -12.81
N LEU A 407 14.74 18.60 -12.48
CA LEU A 407 15.27 18.48 -11.12
C LEU A 407 14.36 19.16 -10.09
N ASN A 408 13.95 20.41 -10.36
CA ASN A 408 13.04 21.15 -9.47
C ASN A 408 11.70 20.39 -9.29
N LEU A 409 11.19 19.78 -10.36
CA LEU A 409 9.99 18.95 -10.29
C LEU A 409 10.19 17.75 -9.35
N ARG A 410 11.32 17.04 -9.47
CA ARG A 410 11.62 15.87 -8.61
C ARG A 410 11.83 16.26 -7.15
N GLU A 411 12.46 17.39 -6.88
CA GLU A 411 12.62 17.93 -5.53
C GLU A 411 11.26 18.31 -4.91
N ALA A 412 10.36 18.94 -5.67
CA ALA A 412 9.01 19.22 -5.22
C ALA A 412 8.18 17.94 -4.95
N GLN A 413 8.32 16.92 -5.81
CA GLN A 413 7.67 15.62 -5.61
C GLN A 413 8.19 14.89 -4.36
N GLN A 414 9.48 14.98 -4.07
CA GLN A 414 10.06 14.44 -2.84
C GLN A 414 9.52 15.17 -1.60
N GLN A 415 9.40 16.50 -1.66
CA GLN A 415 8.81 17.28 -0.56
C GLN A 415 7.33 16.92 -0.34
N GLU A 416 6.55 16.75 -1.43
CA GLU A 416 5.17 16.26 -1.36
C GLU A 416 5.10 14.90 -0.66
N ALA A 417 5.94 13.94 -1.07
CA ALA A 417 5.99 12.61 -0.49
C ALA A 417 6.38 12.63 1.01
N ALA A 418 7.28 13.53 1.42
CA ALA A 418 7.65 13.72 2.82
C ALA A 418 6.49 14.25 3.67
N ILE A 419 5.74 15.22 3.14
CA ILE A 419 4.53 15.75 3.80
C ILE A 419 3.45 14.67 3.87
N ALA A 420 3.24 13.89 2.80
CA ALA A 420 2.29 12.78 2.76
C ALA A 420 2.62 11.69 3.80
N TYR A 421 3.91 11.37 3.97
CA TYR A 421 4.36 10.46 5.01
C TYR A 421 4.01 10.98 6.42
N GLN A 422 4.36 12.22 6.72
CA GLN A 422 4.04 12.85 8.02
C GLN A 422 2.53 12.87 8.28
N HIS A 423 1.74 13.23 7.28
CA HIS A 423 0.27 13.24 7.37
C HIS A 423 -0.27 11.84 7.65
N THR A 424 0.26 10.80 6.98
CA THR A 424 -0.18 9.41 7.18
C THR A 424 0.12 8.93 8.60
N VAL A 425 1.30 9.24 9.15
CA VAL A 425 1.67 8.90 10.53
C VAL A 425 0.76 9.61 11.54
N LEU A 426 0.53 10.91 11.37
CA LEU A 426 -0.38 11.67 12.26
C LEU A 426 -1.80 11.12 12.21
N ARG A 427 -2.33 10.86 11.02
CA ARG A 427 -3.65 10.26 10.84
C ARG A 427 -3.76 8.91 11.55
N ALA A 428 -2.74 8.07 11.44
CA ALA A 428 -2.72 6.77 12.10
C ALA A 428 -2.85 6.89 13.63
N TRP A 429 -2.18 7.86 14.24
CA TRP A 429 -2.29 8.09 15.67
C TRP A 429 -3.68 8.54 16.08
N HIS A 430 -4.27 9.50 15.35
CA HIS A 430 -5.64 9.95 15.61
C HIS A 430 -6.65 8.81 15.45
N GLU A 431 -6.54 8.01 14.39
CA GLU A 431 -7.42 6.86 14.19
C GLU A 431 -7.40 5.88 15.35
N ILE A 432 -6.22 5.58 15.91
CA ILE A 432 -6.13 4.66 17.06
C ILE A 432 -6.71 5.28 18.32
N ASP A 433 -6.42 6.53 18.60
CA ASP A 433 -6.94 7.22 19.78
C ASP A 433 -8.47 7.35 19.73
N ASP A 434 -9.01 7.66 18.54
CA ASP A 434 -10.46 7.69 18.28
C ASP A 434 -11.09 6.30 18.49
N GLN A 435 -10.46 5.23 18.00
CA GLN A 435 -10.99 3.87 18.18
C GLN A 435 -10.90 3.38 19.62
N LEU A 436 -9.85 3.72 20.35
CA LEU A 436 -9.74 3.45 21.79
C LEU A 436 -10.83 4.17 22.58
N SER A 437 -11.06 5.44 22.27
CA SER A 437 -12.12 6.24 22.89
C SER A 437 -13.52 5.66 22.59
N ALA A 438 -13.77 5.31 21.31
CA ALA A 438 -15.02 4.70 20.88
C ALA A 438 -15.26 3.35 21.56
N TYR A 439 -14.23 2.51 21.66
CA TYR A 439 -14.32 1.21 22.33
C TYR A 439 -14.68 1.34 23.81
N ASN A 440 -14.04 2.25 24.54
CA ASN A 440 -14.33 2.49 25.96
C ASN A 440 -15.74 3.07 26.14
N ALA A 441 -16.13 4.08 25.37
CA ALA A 441 -17.44 4.71 25.45
C ALA A 441 -18.57 3.73 25.15
N SER A 442 -18.39 2.87 24.13
CA SER A 442 -19.38 1.84 23.77
C SER A 442 -19.61 0.82 24.89
N GLN A 443 -18.56 0.41 25.62
CA GLN A 443 -18.69 -0.50 26.75
C GLN A 443 -19.50 0.12 27.90
N LEU A 444 -19.16 1.35 28.28
CA LEU A 444 -19.87 2.06 29.36
C LEU A 444 -21.34 2.30 29.00
N ARG A 445 -21.61 2.64 27.73
CA ARG A 445 -22.98 2.81 27.23
C ARG A 445 -23.76 1.49 27.28
N ARG A 446 -23.16 0.38 26.82
CA ARG A 446 -23.78 -0.95 26.86
C ARG A 446 -24.17 -1.33 28.30
N ASP A 447 -23.26 -1.14 29.26
CA ASP A 447 -23.49 -1.52 30.64
C ASP A 447 -24.60 -0.68 31.30
N SER A 448 -24.65 0.63 31.00
CA SER A 448 -25.75 1.50 31.44
C SER A 448 -27.09 1.13 30.82
N LEU A 449 -27.10 0.77 29.52
CA LEU A 449 -28.31 0.32 28.84
C LEU A 449 -28.80 -1.06 29.32
N ALA A 450 -27.88 -1.96 29.70
CA ALA A 450 -28.25 -3.24 30.31
C ALA A 450 -29.03 -3.04 31.64
N GLU A 451 -28.58 -2.08 32.47
CA GLU A 451 -29.30 -1.72 33.69
C GLU A 451 -30.67 -1.08 33.39
N ALA A 452 -30.72 -0.18 32.39
CA ALA A 452 -32.00 0.42 31.96
C ALA A 452 -33.00 -0.61 31.45
N VAL A 453 -32.54 -1.60 30.65
CA VAL A 453 -33.37 -2.74 30.21
C VAL A 453 -33.92 -3.52 31.41
N ARG A 454 -33.08 -3.81 32.40
CA ARG A 454 -33.47 -4.52 33.61
C ARG A 454 -34.58 -3.76 34.37
N GLN A 455 -34.43 -2.44 34.52
CA GLN A 455 -35.44 -1.60 35.22
C GLN A 455 -36.72 -1.49 34.42
N ASN A 456 -36.67 -1.30 33.11
CA ASN A 456 -37.85 -1.25 32.24
C ASN A 456 -38.64 -2.58 32.22
N GLN A 457 -37.95 -3.73 32.32
CA GLN A 457 -38.59 -5.03 32.46
C GLN A 457 -39.38 -5.15 33.78
N ILE A 458 -38.83 -4.60 34.87
CA ILE A 458 -39.52 -4.57 36.15
C ILE A 458 -40.74 -3.64 36.04
N ALA A 459 -40.56 -2.43 35.50
CA ALA A 459 -41.61 -1.45 35.32
C ALA A 459 -42.77 -2.00 34.46
N LEU A 460 -42.47 -2.70 33.35
CA LEU A 460 -43.52 -3.31 32.51
C LEU A 460 -44.33 -4.35 33.26
N ARG A 461 -43.67 -5.25 33.98
CA ARG A 461 -44.37 -6.27 34.78
C ARG A 461 -45.29 -5.62 35.84
N THR A 462 -44.82 -4.60 36.52
CA THR A 462 -45.59 -3.87 37.52
C THR A 462 -46.78 -3.13 36.89
N ALA A 463 -46.56 -2.43 35.77
CA ALA A 463 -47.65 -1.73 35.07
C ALA A 463 -48.73 -2.69 34.55
N GLN A 464 -48.33 -3.85 34.02
CA GLN A 464 -49.27 -4.89 33.59
C GLN A 464 -50.11 -5.42 34.76
N GLN A 465 -49.49 -5.67 35.92
CA GLN A 465 -50.21 -6.13 37.11
C GLN A 465 -51.20 -5.06 37.60
N GLN A 466 -50.77 -3.81 37.75
CA GLN A 466 -51.60 -2.70 38.17
C GLN A 466 -52.75 -2.41 37.22
N TYR A 467 -52.58 -2.60 35.90
CA TYR A 467 -53.63 -2.50 34.92
C TYR A 467 -54.69 -3.62 35.09
N VAL A 468 -54.26 -4.85 35.36
CA VAL A 468 -55.18 -5.96 35.63
C VAL A 468 -56.00 -5.69 36.90
N GLU A 469 -55.38 -5.08 37.92
CA GLU A 469 -56.00 -4.69 39.18
C GLU A 469 -56.88 -3.41 39.06
N GLY A 470 -56.84 -2.70 37.92
CA GLY A 470 -57.59 -1.47 37.65
C GLY A 470 -57.02 -0.23 38.34
N VAL A 471 -55.75 -0.27 38.73
CA VAL A 471 -55.07 0.85 39.43
C VAL A 471 -54.49 1.89 38.46
N VAL A 472 -54.11 1.46 37.23
CA VAL A 472 -53.58 2.33 36.19
C VAL A 472 -54.27 2.12 34.87
N ASP A 473 -54.25 3.14 34.00
CA ASP A 473 -54.81 3.10 32.66
C ASP A 473 -53.90 2.30 31.70
N PHE A 474 -54.50 1.78 30.62
CA PHE A 474 -53.77 0.99 29.62
C PHE A 474 -52.63 1.78 28.94
N VAL A 475 -52.78 3.08 28.75
CA VAL A 475 -51.75 3.98 28.22
C VAL A 475 -50.43 3.85 28.98
N ASN A 476 -50.47 3.64 30.31
CA ASN A 476 -49.24 3.45 31.10
C ASN A 476 -48.52 2.16 30.72
N VAL A 477 -49.25 1.06 30.44
CA VAL A 477 -48.68 -0.21 29.98
C VAL A 477 -48.02 -0.02 28.61
N LEU A 478 -48.67 0.65 27.67
CA LEU A 478 -48.17 0.91 26.31
C LEU A 478 -46.91 1.79 26.36
N THR A 479 -46.91 2.83 27.19
CA THR A 479 -45.74 3.74 27.36
C THR A 479 -44.50 2.96 27.83
N VAL A 480 -44.64 2.19 28.92
CA VAL A 480 -43.52 1.40 29.48
C VAL A 480 -43.08 0.30 28.50
N GLN A 481 -44.01 -0.32 27.77
CA GLN A 481 -43.70 -1.31 26.74
C GLN A 481 -42.91 -0.68 25.58
N GLY A 482 -43.30 0.51 25.14
CA GLY A 482 -42.57 1.28 24.11
C GLY A 482 -41.16 1.64 24.56
N GLU A 483 -40.98 2.09 25.80
CA GLU A 483 -39.68 2.41 26.39
C GLU A 483 -38.77 1.18 26.52
N LEU A 484 -39.35 0.04 26.95
CA LEU A 484 -38.60 -1.22 27.02
C LEU A 484 -38.06 -1.64 25.64
N LEU A 485 -38.92 -1.64 24.61
CA LEU A 485 -38.49 -1.98 23.25
C LEU A 485 -37.39 -1.06 22.75
N ALA A 486 -37.55 0.25 22.92
CA ALA A 486 -36.55 1.24 22.52
C ALA A 486 -35.20 1.01 23.23
N THR A 487 -35.27 0.77 24.55
CA THR A 487 -34.05 0.54 25.37
C THR A 487 -33.39 -0.80 25.01
N GLN A 488 -34.14 -1.84 24.74
CA GLN A 488 -33.61 -3.13 24.29
C GLN A 488 -32.89 -3.00 22.92
N GLN A 489 -33.51 -2.29 21.97
CA GLN A 489 -32.88 -2.03 20.67
C GLN A 489 -31.55 -1.27 20.83
N GLN A 490 -31.53 -0.19 21.64
CA GLN A 490 -30.32 0.56 21.94
C GLN A 490 -29.23 -0.30 22.61
N TRP A 491 -29.63 -1.22 23.48
CA TRP A 491 -28.69 -2.14 24.12
C TRP A 491 -28.06 -3.12 23.13
N VAL A 492 -28.86 -3.69 22.20
CA VAL A 492 -28.35 -4.57 21.11
C VAL A 492 -27.41 -3.79 20.19
N GLU A 493 -27.80 -2.57 19.77
CA GLU A 493 -26.95 -1.69 18.96
C GLU A 493 -25.65 -1.36 19.66
N SER A 494 -25.69 -1.02 20.97
CA SER A 494 -24.49 -0.72 21.75
C SER A 494 -23.61 -1.94 21.94
N SER A 495 -24.19 -3.12 22.16
CA SER A 495 -23.46 -4.40 22.26
C SER A 495 -22.74 -4.74 20.95
N THR A 496 -23.43 -4.56 19.82
CA THR A 496 -22.85 -4.69 18.48
C THR A 496 -21.74 -3.65 18.27
N GLY A 497 -21.98 -2.41 18.70
CA GLY A 497 -21.02 -1.30 18.64
C GLY A 497 -19.70 -1.56 19.38
N VAL A 498 -19.72 -2.27 20.52
CA VAL A 498 -18.49 -2.68 21.22
C VAL A 498 -17.64 -3.60 20.36
N SER A 499 -18.24 -4.60 19.73
CA SER A 499 -17.53 -5.55 18.87
C SER A 499 -17.02 -4.88 17.58
N LEU A 500 -17.82 -3.97 17.00
CA LEU A 500 -17.40 -3.17 15.83
C LEU A 500 -16.24 -2.21 16.16
N ALA A 501 -16.30 -1.54 17.30
CA ALA A 501 -15.22 -0.66 17.74
C ALA A 501 -13.90 -1.43 17.97
N MET A 502 -13.98 -2.67 18.46
CA MET A 502 -12.84 -3.56 18.57
C MET A 502 -12.24 -3.92 17.21
N VAL A 503 -13.07 -4.26 16.21
CA VAL A 503 -12.58 -4.50 14.83
C VAL A 503 -11.93 -3.23 14.27
N GLY A 504 -12.57 -2.06 14.48
CA GLY A 504 -12.01 -0.76 14.10
C GLY A 504 -10.64 -0.51 14.73
N LEU A 505 -10.49 -0.86 16.00
CA LEU A 505 -9.21 -0.74 16.71
C LEU A 505 -8.13 -1.64 16.10
N TYR A 506 -8.41 -2.92 15.82
CA TYR A 506 -7.44 -3.82 15.18
C TYR A 506 -7.09 -3.37 13.76
N LYS A 507 -8.06 -2.85 13.00
CA LYS A 507 -7.80 -2.23 11.69
C LYS A 507 -6.88 -1.02 11.82
N ALA A 508 -7.12 -0.14 12.78
CA ALA A 508 -6.30 1.05 13.02
C ALA A 508 -4.86 0.69 13.48
N LEU A 509 -4.70 -0.39 14.25
CA LEU A 509 -3.39 -0.92 14.66
C LEU A 509 -2.60 -1.55 13.50
N GLY A 510 -3.26 -1.91 12.40
CA GLY A 510 -2.63 -2.31 11.15
C GLY A 510 -2.08 -3.72 11.11
N GLY A 511 -2.46 -4.61 12.02
CA GLY A 511 -2.00 -6.00 12.04
C GLY A 511 -2.99 -7.00 11.42
N GLY A 512 -2.53 -8.23 11.22
CA GLY A 512 -3.31 -9.34 10.64
C GLY A 512 -2.88 -9.76 9.24
N TRP A 513 -1.88 -9.11 8.67
CA TRP A 513 -1.30 -9.47 7.37
C TRP A 513 0.01 -10.25 7.49
N GLU A 514 0.64 -10.26 8.66
CA GLU A 514 1.98 -10.78 8.90
C GLU A 514 2.07 -12.28 8.62
N SER A 515 1.04 -13.04 8.99
CA SER A 515 0.96 -14.48 8.75
C SER A 515 0.70 -14.86 7.29
N VAL A 516 0.07 -13.96 6.51
CA VAL A 516 -0.30 -14.20 5.10
C VAL A 516 0.77 -13.68 4.15
N TYR A 517 1.29 -12.48 4.41
CA TYR A 517 2.32 -11.81 3.61
C TYR A 517 3.51 -11.39 4.48
N PRO A 518 4.31 -12.34 4.99
CA PRO A 518 5.42 -12.04 5.87
C PRO A 518 6.44 -11.11 5.20
N ILE A 519 7.11 -10.28 6.02
CA ILE A 519 8.22 -9.48 5.53
C ILE A 519 9.37 -10.43 5.19
N SER A 520 9.74 -10.49 3.92
CA SER A 520 10.97 -11.16 3.53
C SER A 520 12.14 -10.38 4.13
N VAL A 521 12.76 -10.92 5.17
CA VAL A 521 14.04 -10.41 5.66
C VAL A 521 15.05 -10.61 4.54
N GLN A 522 15.32 -9.55 3.77
CA GLN A 522 16.44 -9.56 2.83
C GLN A 522 17.71 -9.67 3.68
N ARG A 523 18.32 -10.87 3.66
CA ARG A 523 19.66 -11.12 4.20
C ARG A 523 20.72 -10.60 3.24
#